data_f42c47937b0bf1b75b0df7ced34ff1ef
#
_entry.id   f42c47937b0bf1b75b0df7ced34ff1ef
#
_cell.length_a   1.000
_cell.length_b   1.000
_cell.length_c   1.000
_cell.angle_alpha   90.00
_cell.angle_beta   90.00
_cell.angle_gamma   90.00
#
_symmetry.space_group_name_H-M   'P 1'
#
loop_
_entity.id
_entity.type
_entity.pdbx_description
1 polymer ?
#
loop_
_entity_poly.entity_id
_entity_poly.type
_entity_poly.pdbx_seq_one_letter_code
_entity_poly.pdbx_strand_id
1 'polypeptide(L)'
;MKVLLIGAHGRTGRHIARQLRAASLPFKVLLRKSAHRGEFAALGAEIVLGDLTHDFSHAFDDVTHVIYAAGSAENEGVNEERAIDRDAVQRTADYAKRRRTKQLVVISAISAYWPKSSPLALKHYSKMKREADDYVQASGVPYVILRPGPLSDDISRGTIALSAQRTADAAPVSREDVARVTVDCIKRDVRDEVIGFVGGEVPIDDVLDALQTAPTSR
;
A
#
# COMPACT_ATOMS: atom_id res chain seq x y z
N MET A 1 -11.71 -9.54 12.15
CA MET A 1 -10.89 -8.84 11.15
C MET A 1 -9.94 -9.86 10.56
N LYS A 2 -9.80 -9.93 9.22
CA LYS A 2 -8.79 -10.73 8.52
C LYS A 2 -8.27 -9.90 7.35
N VAL A 3 -6.96 -9.79 7.20
CA VAL A 3 -6.30 -8.92 6.22
C VAL A 3 -5.77 -9.74 5.06
N LEU A 4 -6.05 -9.35 3.81
CA LEU A 4 -5.35 -9.84 2.62
C LEU A 4 -4.16 -8.91 2.32
N LEU A 5 -2.95 -9.44 2.32
CA LEU A 5 -1.75 -8.72 1.92
C LEU A 5 -1.33 -9.17 0.51
N ILE A 6 -1.46 -8.28 -0.44
CA ILE A 6 -0.98 -8.41 -1.83
C ILE A 6 0.39 -7.76 -1.93
N GLY A 7 1.37 -8.45 -2.52
CA GLY A 7 2.74 -7.97 -2.61
C GLY A 7 3.61 -8.28 -1.37
N ALA A 8 3.23 -9.27 -0.57
CA ALA A 8 3.92 -9.67 0.66
C ALA A 8 5.42 -9.96 0.47
N HIS A 9 5.82 -10.53 -0.67
CA HIS A 9 7.23 -10.88 -0.95
C HIS A 9 8.10 -9.65 -1.29
N GLY A 10 7.51 -8.51 -1.61
CA GLY A 10 8.23 -7.25 -1.82
C GLY A 10 8.95 -6.76 -0.54
N ARG A 11 9.93 -5.86 -0.72
CA ARG A 11 10.69 -5.30 0.43
C ARG A 11 9.78 -4.70 1.51
N THR A 12 8.84 -3.83 1.14
CA THR A 12 7.87 -3.25 2.08
C THR A 12 6.86 -4.29 2.57
N GLY A 13 6.40 -5.19 1.69
CA GLY A 13 5.43 -6.24 2.04
C GLY A 13 5.90 -7.17 3.16
N ARG A 14 7.20 -7.50 3.21
CA ARG A 14 7.78 -8.28 4.31
C ARG A 14 7.69 -7.58 5.66
N HIS A 15 7.92 -6.26 5.70
CA HIS A 15 7.75 -5.48 6.93
C HIS A 15 6.28 -5.45 7.34
N ILE A 16 5.35 -5.28 6.39
CA ILE A 16 3.90 -5.32 6.69
C ILE A 16 3.51 -6.68 7.28
N ALA A 17 3.95 -7.79 6.69
CA ALA A 17 3.63 -9.12 7.20
C ALA A 17 4.13 -9.33 8.64
N ARG A 18 5.34 -8.89 8.96
CA ARG A 18 5.90 -8.94 10.33
C ARG A 18 5.07 -8.09 11.31
N GLN A 19 4.66 -6.91 10.89
CA GLN A 19 3.87 -6.02 11.74
C GLN A 19 2.43 -6.51 11.93
N LEU A 20 1.80 -7.10 10.91
CA LEU A 20 0.51 -7.77 11.07
C LEU A 20 0.61 -8.92 12.10
N ARG A 21 1.68 -9.70 12.04
CA ARG A 21 1.96 -10.74 13.03
C ARG A 21 2.15 -10.16 14.43
N ALA A 22 2.97 -9.12 14.58
CA ALA A 22 3.23 -8.45 15.85
C ALA A 22 1.96 -7.86 16.46
N ALA A 23 1.06 -7.33 15.62
CA ALA A 23 -0.25 -6.82 16.04
C ALA A 23 -1.30 -7.92 16.29
N SER A 24 -0.93 -9.20 16.15
CA SER A 24 -1.85 -10.34 16.27
C SER A 24 -3.06 -10.26 15.35
N LEU A 25 -2.93 -9.61 14.20
CA LEU A 25 -3.97 -9.51 13.18
C LEU A 25 -3.92 -10.75 12.28
N PRO A 26 -5.00 -11.55 12.19
CA PRO A 26 -5.05 -12.66 11.25
C PRO A 26 -4.91 -12.14 9.82
N PHE A 27 -4.04 -12.76 9.03
CA PHE A 27 -3.81 -12.34 7.67
C PHE A 27 -3.54 -13.50 6.70
N LYS A 28 -3.80 -13.22 5.45
CA LYS A 28 -3.61 -14.05 4.27
C LYS A 28 -2.64 -13.33 3.34
N VAL A 29 -1.75 -14.05 2.68
CA VAL A 29 -0.84 -13.48 1.69
C VAL A 29 -1.11 -14.05 0.32
N LEU A 30 -1.18 -13.19 -0.71
CA LEU A 30 -1.21 -13.62 -2.11
C LEU A 30 0.22 -13.74 -2.63
N LEU A 31 0.64 -14.94 -3.02
CA LEU A 31 1.97 -15.23 -3.55
C LEU A 31 1.89 -15.73 -4.98
N ARG A 32 2.75 -15.22 -5.86
CA ARG A 32 2.89 -15.72 -7.24
C ARG A 32 3.60 -17.08 -7.28
N LYS A 33 4.56 -17.32 -6.39
CA LYS A 33 5.40 -18.52 -6.38
C LYS A 33 5.28 -19.26 -5.05
N SER A 34 5.09 -20.57 -5.11
CA SER A 34 4.99 -21.43 -3.91
C SER A 34 6.30 -21.52 -3.11
N ALA A 35 7.45 -21.23 -3.73
CA ALA A 35 8.76 -21.26 -3.08
C ALA A 35 8.85 -20.30 -1.86
N HIS A 36 8.02 -19.27 -1.80
CA HIS A 36 8.02 -18.30 -0.70
C HIS A 36 7.04 -18.64 0.44
N ARG A 37 6.35 -19.79 0.36
CA ARG A 37 5.34 -20.20 1.37
C ARG A 37 5.93 -20.29 2.78
N GLY A 38 7.11 -20.89 2.93
CA GLY A 38 7.73 -21.14 4.24
C GLY A 38 7.97 -19.85 5.03
N GLU A 39 8.39 -18.78 4.36
CA GLU A 39 8.63 -17.48 4.96
C GLU A 39 7.37 -16.93 5.65
N PHE A 40 6.23 -16.97 4.99
CA PHE A 40 4.99 -16.38 5.50
C PHE A 40 4.19 -17.33 6.39
N ALA A 41 4.29 -18.65 6.16
CA ALA A 41 3.72 -19.64 7.06
C ALA A 41 4.34 -19.55 8.46
N ALA A 42 5.65 -19.29 8.56
CA ALA A 42 6.33 -19.06 9.83
C ALA A 42 5.81 -17.81 10.59
N LEU A 43 5.23 -16.84 9.88
CA LEU A 43 4.55 -15.68 10.45
C LEU A 43 3.08 -15.97 10.80
N GLY A 44 2.57 -17.18 10.56
CA GLY A 44 1.18 -17.56 10.80
C GLY A 44 0.21 -17.06 9.74
N ALA A 45 0.71 -16.69 8.54
CA ALA A 45 -0.14 -16.27 7.44
C ALA A 45 -0.82 -17.48 6.76
N GLU A 46 -2.07 -17.30 6.35
CA GLU A 46 -2.70 -18.17 5.37
C GLU A 46 -2.15 -17.86 3.98
N ILE A 47 -1.82 -18.89 3.21
CA ILE A 47 -1.18 -18.74 1.92
C ILE A 47 -2.17 -19.01 0.78
N VAL A 48 -2.31 -18.04 -0.11
CA VAL A 48 -3.07 -18.17 -1.36
C VAL A 48 -2.12 -17.95 -2.53
N LEU A 49 -2.23 -18.81 -3.56
CA LEU A 49 -1.46 -18.65 -4.80
C LEU A 49 -2.30 -17.90 -5.83
N GLY A 50 -1.68 -16.98 -6.55
CA GLY A 50 -2.30 -16.26 -7.64
C GLY A 50 -1.33 -15.27 -8.29
N ASP A 51 -1.66 -14.90 -9.51
CA ASP A 51 -0.89 -13.93 -10.30
C ASP A 51 -1.74 -12.68 -10.54
N LEU A 52 -1.16 -11.51 -10.27
CA LEU A 52 -1.83 -10.22 -10.41
C LEU A 52 -2.19 -9.87 -11.86
N THR A 53 -1.60 -10.54 -12.84
CA THR A 53 -1.94 -10.38 -14.25
C THR A 53 -3.16 -11.21 -14.69
N HIS A 54 -3.62 -12.13 -13.84
CA HIS A 54 -4.77 -13.01 -14.07
C HIS A 54 -5.90 -12.73 -13.08
N ASP A 55 -6.90 -13.62 -13.00
CA ASP A 55 -7.92 -13.56 -11.96
C ASP A 55 -7.35 -14.06 -10.62
N PHE A 56 -7.47 -13.25 -9.58
CA PHE A 56 -7.09 -13.57 -8.21
C PHE A 56 -8.21 -13.28 -7.20
N SER A 57 -9.45 -13.26 -7.68
CA SER A 57 -10.64 -12.94 -6.86
C SER A 57 -10.85 -13.92 -5.70
N HIS A 58 -10.39 -15.16 -5.85
CA HIS A 58 -10.42 -16.20 -4.80
C HIS A 58 -9.60 -15.84 -3.54
N ALA A 59 -8.61 -14.94 -3.69
CA ALA A 59 -7.84 -14.46 -2.54
C ALA A 59 -8.67 -13.63 -1.55
N PHE A 60 -9.80 -13.09 -2.00
CA PHE A 60 -10.69 -12.22 -1.21
C PHE A 60 -11.70 -12.99 -0.34
N ASP A 61 -11.72 -14.32 -0.41
CA ASP A 61 -12.60 -15.12 0.43
C ASP A 61 -12.22 -14.94 1.91
N ASP A 62 -13.22 -14.71 2.78
CA ASP A 62 -13.09 -14.55 4.23
C ASP A 62 -12.23 -13.36 4.71
N VAL A 63 -11.89 -12.41 3.84
CA VAL A 63 -11.15 -11.21 4.23
C VAL A 63 -12.07 -10.00 4.37
N THR A 64 -11.69 -9.12 5.29
CA THR A 64 -12.43 -7.88 5.57
C THR A 64 -11.62 -6.63 5.24
N HIS A 65 -10.31 -6.74 5.16
CA HIS A 65 -9.38 -5.65 4.86
C HIS A 65 -8.38 -6.12 3.83
N VAL A 66 -7.95 -5.22 2.98
CA VAL A 66 -6.98 -5.52 1.91
C VAL A 66 -5.85 -4.49 1.96
N ILE A 67 -4.62 -4.96 1.85
CA ILE A 67 -3.44 -4.14 1.64
C ILE A 67 -2.86 -4.48 0.28
N TYR A 68 -2.74 -3.48 -0.59
CA TYR A 68 -2.04 -3.59 -1.85
C TYR A 68 -0.65 -2.94 -1.74
N ALA A 69 0.38 -3.77 -1.63
CA ALA A 69 1.79 -3.39 -1.49
C ALA A 69 2.66 -3.91 -2.66
N ALA A 70 2.03 -4.41 -3.74
CA ALA A 70 2.76 -4.80 -4.93
C ALA A 70 3.12 -3.57 -5.77
N GLY A 71 4.21 -3.67 -6.49
CA GLY A 71 4.67 -2.70 -7.47
C GLY A 71 5.62 -3.40 -8.44
N SER A 72 5.76 -2.84 -9.63
CA SER A 72 6.76 -3.27 -10.60
C SER A 72 8.17 -2.99 -10.09
N ALA A 73 9.14 -3.81 -10.47
CA ALA A 73 10.54 -3.53 -10.19
C ALA A 73 11.09 -2.49 -11.19
N GLU A 74 12.13 -1.77 -10.76
CA GLU A 74 12.72 -0.64 -11.51
C GLU A 74 13.12 -0.97 -12.97
N ASN A 75 13.31 -2.26 -13.30
CA ASN A 75 13.78 -2.71 -14.61
C ASN A 75 12.75 -3.55 -15.39
N GLU A 76 11.50 -3.62 -14.96
CA GLU A 76 10.49 -4.46 -15.62
C GLU A 76 9.76 -3.75 -16.77
N GLY A 77 9.87 -2.43 -16.87
CA GLY A 77 9.38 -1.62 -17.99
C GLY A 77 7.90 -1.26 -17.94
N VAL A 78 7.46 -0.48 -18.94
CA VAL A 78 6.14 0.18 -18.96
C VAL A 78 4.95 -0.78 -18.96
N ASN A 79 5.12 -1.98 -19.52
CA ASN A 79 4.04 -2.97 -19.55
C ASN A 79 3.77 -3.54 -18.16
N GLU A 80 4.83 -3.82 -17.39
CA GLU A 80 4.71 -4.30 -16.03
C GLU A 80 4.20 -3.20 -15.08
N GLU A 81 4.69 -1.96 -15.23
CA GLU A 81 4.14 -0.81 -14.52
C GLU A 81 2.63 -0.69 -14.75
N ARG A 82 2.17 -0.81 -16.00
CA ARG A 82 0.73 -0.80 -16.30
C ARG A 82 0.02 -1.97 -15.63
N ALA A 83 0.53 -3.18 -15.80
CA ALA A 83 -0.12 -4.41 -15.33
C ALA A 83 -0.25 -4.44 -13.80
N ILE A 84 0.81 -4.03 -13.07
CA ILE A 84 0.90 -4.16 -11.61
C ILE A 84 0.52 -2.86 -10.90
N ASP A 85 1.01 -1.69 -11.36
CA ASP A 85 0.83 -0.43 -10.65
C ASP A 85 -0.49 0.26 -10.99
N ARG A 86 -1.21 -0.18 -12.04
CA ARG A 86 -2.54 0.31 -12.40
C ARG A 86 -3.58 -0.79 -12.45
N ASP A 87 -3.47 -1.73 -13.41
CA ASP A 87 -4.56 -2.65 -13.75
C ASP A 87 -4.87 -3.64 -12.61
N ALA A 88 -3.84 -4.13 -11.91
CA ALA A 88 -4.02 -5.00 -10.76
C ALA A 88 -4.60 -4.25 -9.55
N VAL A 89 -4.27 -2.97 -9.35
CA VAL A 89 -4.88 -2.12 -8.32
C VAL A 89 -6.36 -1.92 -8.61
N GLN A 90 -6.73 -1.61 -9.86
CA GLN A 90 -8.13 -1.45 -10.29
C GLN A 90 -8.93 -2.74 -10.06
N ARG A 91 -8.39 -3.90 -10.49
CA ARG A 91 -9.02 -5.21 -10.20
C ARG A 91 -9.17 -5.48 -8.71
N THR A 92 -8.17 -5.08 -7.91
CA THR A 92 -8.23 -5.20 -6.44
C THR A 92 -9.39 -4.39 -5.87
N ALA A 93 -9.59 -3.16 -6.34
CA ALA A 93 -10.72 -2.32 -5.94
C ALA A 93 -12.06 -2.95 -6.35
N ASP A 94 -12.16 -3.51 -7.56
CA ASP A 94 -13.37 -4.21 -8.02
C ASP A 94 -13.69 -5.44 -7.18
N TYR A 95 -12.68 -6.24 -6.84
CA TYR A 95 -12.88 -7.41 -5.96
C TYR A 95 -13.26 -6.99 -4.55
N ALA A 96 -12.60 -5.97 -4.01
CA ALA A 96 -12.89 -5.40 -2.71
C ALA A 96 -14.35 -4.90 -2.63
N LYS A 97 -14.83 -4.20 -3.66
CA LYS A 97 -16.22 -3.74 -3.78
C LYS A 97 -17.20 -4.90 -3.81
N ARG A 98 -16.96 -5.89 -4.67
CA ARG A 98 -17.84 -7.07 -4.80
C ARG A 98 -17.92 -7.87 -3.50
N ARG A 99 -16.83 -7.95 -2.74
CA ARG A 99 -16.75 -8.66 -1.45
C ARG A 99 -17.13 -7.78 -0.26
N ARG A 100 -17.50 -6.52 -0.48
CA ARG A 100 -17.86 -5.55 0.57
C ARG A 100 -16.77 -5.44 1.63
N THR A 101 -15.53 -5.35 1.21
CA THR A 101 -14.38 -5.14 2.10
C THR A 101 -14.57 -3.85 2.88
N LYS A 102 -14.19 -3.87 4.14
CA LYS A 102 -14.34 -2.72 5.04
C LYS A 102 -13.31 -1.62 4.76
N GLN A 103 -12.13 -1.99 4.23
CA GLN A 103 -11.06 -1.05 3.92
C GLN A 103 -10.09 -1.64 2.90
N LEU A 104 -9.67 -0.81 1.95
CA LEU A 104 -8.58 -1.08 1.01
C LEU A 104 -7.46 -0.07 1.24
N VAL A 105 -6.29 -0.53 1.67
CA VAL A 105 -5.09 0.30 1.79
C VAL A 105 -4.18 0.06 0.58
N VAL A 106 -3.86 1.12 -0.16
CA VAL A 106 -2.99 1.05 -1.35
C VAL A 106 -1.70 1.80 -1.07
N ILE A 107 -0.55 1.16 -1.28
CA ILE A 107 0.74 1.83 -1.28
C ILE A 107 0.99 2.35 -2.70
N SER A 108 0.80 3.65 -2.86
CA SER A 108 1.07 4.43 -4.06
C SER A 108 2.47 5.07 -3.99
N ALA A 109 2.64 6.25 -4.54
CA ALA A 109 3.89 7.02 -4.49
C ALA A 109 3.59 8.52 -4.45
N ILE A 110 4.44 9.30 -3.81
CA ILE A 110 4.29 10.76 -3.73
C ILE A 110 4.27 11.42 -5.12
N SER A 111 4.95 10.82 -6.09
CA SER A 111 4.98 11.31 -7.47
C SER A 111 3.63 11.25 -8.19
N ALA A 112 2.64 10.51 -7.66
CA ALA A 112 1.27 10.48 -8.16
C ALA A 112 0.51 11.82 -7.96
N TYR A 113 1.00 12.71 -7.09
CA TYR A 113 0.43 14.06 -6.96
C TYR A 113 0.68 14.91 -8.23
N TRP A 114 1.84 14.74 -8.89
CA TRP A 114 2.28 15.58 -10.02
C TRP A 114 2.95 14.76 -11.14
N PRO A 115 2.26 13.77 -11.74
CA PRO A 115 2.87 12.84 -12.71
C PRO A 115 3.44 13.52 -13.94
N LYS A 116 2.88 14.66 -14.37
CA LYS A 116 3.38 15.42 -15.53
C LYS A 116 4.73 16.05 -15.26
N SER A 117 5.04 16.38 -14.01
CA SER A 117 6.27 17.03 -13.55
C SER A 117 7.28 16.04 -12.96
N SER A 118 6.98 14.74 -12.98
CA SER A 118 7.92 13.70 -12.54
C SER A 118 9.14 13.62 -13.44
N PRO A 119 10.31 13.23 -12.91
CA PRO A 119 11.48 12.91 -13.74
C PRO A 119 11.13 11.95 -14.87
N LEU A 120 11.81 12.06 -16.01
CA LEU A 120 11.49 11.28 -17.21
C LEU A 120 11.43 9.76 -16.92
N ALA A 121 12.38 9.26 -16.14
CA ALA A 121 12.48 7.85 -15.75
C ALA A 121 11.26 7.38 -14.91
N LEU A 122 10.60 8.28 -14.17
CA LEU A 122 9.46 7.95 -13.31
C LEU A 122 8.12 8.40 -13.91
N LYS A 123 8.12 9.04 -15.08
CA LYS A 123 6.93 9.69 -15.62
C LYS A 123 5.79 8.70 -15.90
N HIS A 124 6.11 7.55 -16.49
CA HIS A 124 5.12 6.52 -16.77
C HIS A 124 4.62 5.87 -15.48
N TYR A 125 5.53 5.47 -14.61
CA TYR A 125 5.21 4.93 -13.28
C TYR A 125 4.29 5.87 -12.48
N SER A 126 4.66 7.16 -12.38
CA SER A 126 3.84 8.15 -11.66
C SER A 126 2.44 8.31 -12.25
N LYS A 127 2.33 8.21 -13.59
CA LYS A 127 1.05 8.22 -14.29
C LYS A 127 0.23 6.99 -13.93
N MET A 128 0.82 5.79 -13.94
CA MET A 128 0.12 4.55 -13.58
C MET A 128 -0.39 4.58 -12.14
N LYS A 129 0.46 5.04 -11.20
CA LYS A 129 0.06 5.23 -9.79
C LYS A 129 -1.11 6.21 -9.68
N ARG A 130 -1.06 7.36 -10.38
CA ARG A 130 -2.14 8.33 -10.36
C ARG A 130 -3.45 7.77 -10.91
N GLU A 131 -3.44 7.10 -12.05
CA GLU A 131 -4.63 6.50 -12.65
C GLU A 131 -5.24 5.42 -11.74
N ALA A 132 -4.40 4.65 -11.05
CA ALA A 132 -4.85 3.67 -10.06
C ALA A 132 -5.50 4.34 -8.85
N ASP A 133 -4.86 5.38 -8.32
CA ASP A 133 -5.38 6.15 -7.17
C ASP A 133 -6.75 6.77 -7.49
N ASP A 134 -6.87 7.42 -8.64
CA ASP A 134 -8.14 8.03 -9.10
C ASP A 134 -9.25 6.97 -9.24
N TYR A 135 -8.92 5.78 -9.73
CA TYR A 135 -9.87 4.67 -9.84
C TYR A 135 -10.33 4.18 -8.46
N VAL A 136 -9.39 3.99 -7.53
CA VAL A 136 -9.71 3.56 -6.14
C VAL A 136 -10.63 4.58 -5.48
N GLN A 137 -10.34 5.87 -5.60
CA GLN A 137 -11.19 6.94 -5.05
C GLN A 137 -12.61 6.91 -5.64
N ALA A 138 -12.75 6.64 -6.92
CA ALA A 138 -14.06 6.56 -7.59
C ALA A 138 -14.78 5.22 -7.38
N SER A 139 -14.14 4.19 -6.83
CA SER A 139 -14.68 2.83 -6.75
C SER A 139 -15.85 2.67 -5.78
N GLY A 140 -15.93 3.52 -4.76
CA GLY A 140 -16.91 3.41 -3.66
C GLY A 140 -16.52 2.39 -2.58
N VAL A 141 -15.29 1.86 -2.60
CA VAL A 141 -14.72 1.06 -1.51
C VAL A 141 -14.11 2.02 -0.49
N PRO A 142 -14.31 1.86 0.82
CA PRO A 142 -13.59 2.64 1.81
C PRO A 142 -12.08 2.42 1.64
N TYR A 143 -11.32 3.49 1.47
CA TYR A 143 -9.91 3.39 1.08
C TYR A 143 -8.97 4.21 1.94
N VAL A 144 -7.69 3.84 1.92
CA VAL A 144 -6.56 4.69 2.26
C VAL A 144 -5.51 4.56 1.17
N ILE A 145 -5.11 5.68 0.58
CA ILE A 145 -4.03 5.72 -0.39
C ILE A 145 -2.81 6.35 0.27
N LEU A 146 -1.77 5.55 0.47
CA LEU A 146 -0.51 6.00 1.03
C LEU A 146 0.44 6.41 -0.10
N ARG A 147 0.90 7.64 -0.09
CA ARG A 147 1.85 8.20 -1.07
C ARG A 147 3.18 8.51 -0.40
N PRO A 148 3.99 7.48 -0.09
CA PRO A 148 5.32 7.71 0.48
C PRO A 148 6.25 8.38 -0.53
N GLY A 149 7.23 9.14 0.00
CA GLY A 149 8.36 9.66 -0.74
C GLY A 149 9.38 8.56 -1.11
N PRO A 150 10.64 8.93 -1.40
CA PRO A 150 11.69 7.96 -1.65
C PRO A 150 11.81 6.97 -0.50
N LEU A 151 11.92 5.67 -0.83
CA LEU A 151 11.99 4.61 0.16
C LEU A 151 13.44 4.24 0.47
N SER A 152 13.76 4.03 1.77
CA SER A 152 15.04 3.48 2.19
C SER A 152 14.89 2.13 2.92
N ASP A 153 15.98 1.41 3.05
CA ASP A 153 16.09 0.20 3.89
C ASP A 153 16.77 0.52 5.25
N ASP A 154 16.83 1.79 5.62
CA ASP A 154 17.35 2.23 6.92
C ASP A 154 16.46 1.76 8.06
N ILE A 155 17.01 1.80 9.26
CA ILE A 155 16.29 1.50 10.50
C ILE A 155 15.11 2.48 10.65
N SER A 156 13.94 1.95 11.00
CA SER A 156 12.76 2.74 11.33
C SER A 156 13.07 3.79 12.42
N ARG A 157 12.62 5.01 12.19
CA ARG A 157 12.68 6.09 13.20
C ARG A 157 11.35 6.24 13.93
N GLY A 158 10.27 5.63 13.42
CA GLY A 158 8.93 5.80 13.95
C GLY A 158 8.36 7.20 13.74
N THR A 159 8.97 7.98 12.84
CA THR A 159 8.61 9.40 12.60
C THR A 159 8.50 9.68 11.10
N ILE A 160 7.55 10.56 10.74
CA ILE A 160 7.30 10.99 9.37
C ILE A 160 6.97 12.49 9.32
N ALA A 161 6.91 13.05 8.13
CA ALA A 161 6.33 14.35 7.87
C ALA A 161 5.30 14.25 6.75
N LEU A 162 4.10 14.80 6.94
CA LEU A 162 3.10 14.90 5.88
C LEU A 162 3.61 15.80 4.76
N SER A 163 3.43 15.36 3.53
CA SER A 163 3.85 16.11 2.34
C SER A 163 2.98 15.75 1.14
N ALA A 164 2.55 16.77 0.42
CA ALA A 164 1.97 16.63 -0.92
C ALA A 164 2.82 17.34 -1.98
N GLN A 165 3.95 17.90 -1.57
CA GLN A 165 4.82 18.73 -2.42
C GLN A 165 5.95 17.91 -3.02
N ARG A 166 6.36 18.33 -4.22
CA ARG A 166 7.61 17.87 -4.82
C ARG A 166 8.76 18.60 -4.13
N THR A 167 9.44 17.93 -3.23
CA THR A 167 10.71 18.40 -2.70
C THR A 167 11.83 17.57 -3.30
N ALA A 168 12.75 18.22 -4.01
CA ALA A 168 13.95 17.55 -4.55
C ALA A 168 14.75 16.89 -3.42
N ASP A 169 14.64 17.45 -2.21
CA ASP A 169 15.38 17.06 -1.01
C ASP A 169 14.48 16.35 0.01
N ALA A 170 13.42 15.69 -0.45
CA ALA A 170 12.56 14.93 0.45
C ALA A 170 13.35 13.82 1.16
N ALA A 171 13.38 13.86 2.50
CA ALA A 171 14.05 12.83 3.28
C ALA A 171 13.42 11.46 2.97
N PRO A 172 14.24 10.43 2.68
CA PRO A 172 13.71 9.09 2.48
C PRO A 172 12.96 8.60 3.72
N VAL A 173 11.88 7.84 3.49
CA VAL A 173 11.15 7.16 4.56
C VAL A 173 11.50 5.67 4.54
N SER A 174 11.72 5.08 5.71
CA SER A 174 12.04 3.66 5.78
C SER A 174 10.85 2.80 5.36
N ARG A 175 11.11 1.66 4.72
CA ARG A 175 10.05 0.69 4.37
C ARG A 175 9.35 0.15 5.60
N GLU A 176 10.04 0.11 6.72
CA GLU A 176 9.46 -0.30 7.99
C GLU A 176 8.49 0.75 8.54
N ASP A 177 8.78 2.05 8.42
CA ASP A 177 7.85 3.13 8.78
C ASP A 177 6.63 3.15 7.85
N VAL A 178 6.82 2.94 6.54
CA VAL A 178 5.69 2.78 5.61
C VAL A 178 4.80 1.60 6.02
N ALA A 179 5.39 0.48 6.42
CA ALA A 179 4.65 -0.68 6.89
C ALA A 179 3.89 -0.37 8.19
N ARG A 180 4.49 0.40 9.12
CA ARG A 180 3.83 0.84 10.34
C ARG A 180 2.63 1.71 10.05
N VAL A 181 2.79 2.76 9.23
CA VAL A 181 1.66 3.61 8.79
C VAL A 181 0.54 2.76 8.18
N THR A 182 0.90 1.79 7.33
CA THR A 182 -0.07 0.90 6.67
C THR A 182 -0.90 0.10 7.66
N VAL A 183 -0.25 -0.55 8.64
CA VAL A 183 -0.93 -1.39 9.64
C VAL A 183 -1.71 -0.55 10.63
N ASP A 184 -1.18 0.61 11.03
CA ASP A 184 -1.86 1.51 11.96
C ASP A 184 -3.09 2.17 11.33
N CYS A 185 -3.11 2.46 10.02
CA CYS A 185 -4.33 2.87 9.31
C CYS A 185 -5.44 1.80 9.40
N ILE A 186 -5.10 0.51 9.35
CA ILE A 186 -6.08 -0.57 9.55
C ILE A 186 -6.58 -0.63 10.99
N LYS A 187 -5.67 -0.57 11.97
CA LYS A 187 -6.02 -0.63 13.40
C LYS A 187 -6.91 0.53 13.85
N ARG A 188 -6.69 1.69 13.28
CA ARG A 188 -7.41 2.94 13.59
C ARG A 188 -8.66 3.14 12.71
N ASP A 189 -8.94 2.24 11.78
CA ASP A 189 -10.06 2.33 10.82
C ASP A 189 -10.08 3.66 10.05
N VAL A 190 -8.91 4.14 9.62
CA VAL A 190 -8.78 5.35 8.79
C VAL A 190 -9.46 5.10 7.44
N ARG A 191 -10.25 6.04 6.95
CA ARG A 191 -11.02 5.85 5.70
C ARG A 191 -11.04 7.09 4.85
N ASP A 192 -11.12 6.85 3.53
CA ASP A 192 -11.33 7.86 2.49
C ASP A 192 -10.25 8.97 2.48
N GLU A 193 -9.01 8.55 2.81
CA GLU A 193 -7.87 9.44 2.93
C GLU A 193 -6.78 9.16 1.88
N VAL A 194 -6.11 10.23 1.44
CA VAL A 194 -4.88 10.19 0.63
C VAL A 194 -3.76 10.83 1.43
N ILE A 195 -2.85 10.02 1.94
CA ILE A 195 -1.82 10.42 2.87
C ILE A 195 -0.46 10.43 2.16
N GLY A 196 0.02 11.63 1.84
CA GLY A 196 1.40 11.83 1.34
C GLY A 196 2.34 12.09 2.50
N PHE A 197 3.48 11.40 2.52
CA PHE A 197 4.47 11.56 3.58
C PHE A 197 5.90 11.21 3.15
N VAL A 198 6.86 11.75 3.86
CA VAL A 198 8.30 11.55 3.71
C VAL A 198 8.93 11.25 5.06
N GLY A 199 10.22 10.96 5.11
CA GLY A 199 10.95 10.92 6.38
C GLY A 199 10.85 12.27 7.11
N GLY A 200 10.66 12.25 8.42
CA GLY A 200 10.45 13.45 9.22
C GLY A 200 10.68 13.21 10.70
N GLU A 201 10.21 14.12 11.53
CA GLU A 201 10.48 14.11 12.97
C GLU A 201 9.20 13.94 13.82
N VAL A 202 8.01 13.96 13.19
CA VAL A 202 6.75 13.81 13.93
C VAL A 202 6.44 12.33 14.14
N PRO A 203 6.15 11.87 15.35
CA PRO A 203 5.76 10.49 15.61
C PRO A 203 4.58 10.05 14.73
N ILE A 204 4.64 8.84 14.18
CA ILE A 204 3.58 8.28 13.31
C ILE A 204 2.23 8.31 14.01
N ASP A 205 2.20 8.01 15.32
CA ASP A 205 0.96 8.02 16.10
C ASP A 205 0.32 9.41 16.11
N ASP A 206 1.11 10.47 16.35
CA ASP A 206 0.62 11.85 16.40
C ASP A 206 0.07 12.30 15.03
N VAL A 207 0.75 11.90 13.94
CA VAL A 207 0.27 12.19 12.58
C VAL A 207 -1.07 11.52 12.30
N LEU A 208 -1.23 10.24 12.66
CA LEU A 208 -2.46 9.50 12.42
C LEU A 208 -3.61 9.94 13.33
N ASP A 209 -3.31 10.35 14.58
CA ASP A 209 -4.31 10.90 15.49
C ASP A 209 -4.85 12.24 14.98
N ALA A 210 -3.97 13.09 14.43
CA ALA A 210 -4.37 14.36 13.83
C ALA A 210 -5.29 14.17 12.61
N LEU A 211 -5.08 13.12 11.80
CA LEU A 211 -5.97 12.81 10.66
C LEU A 211 -7.37 12.38 11.08
N GLN A 212 -7.51 11.68 12.23
CA GLN A 212 -8.81 11.25 12.74
C GLN A 212 -9.61 12.40 13.37
N THR A 213 -8.93 13.44 13.86
CA THR A 213 -9.57 14.60 14.51
C THR A 213 -9.89 15.72 13.53
N ALA A 214 -9.32 15.72 12.34
CA ALA A 214 -9.60 16.71 11.31
C ALA A 214 -11.07 16.58 10.84
N PRO A 215 -11.86 17.67 10.79
CA PRO A 215 -13.20 17.61 10.22
C PRO A 215 -13.07 17.22 8.75
N THR A 216 -13.80 16.17 8.34
CA THR A 216 -13.87 15.73 6.95
C THR A 216 -14.36 16.88 6.09
N SER A 217 -13.45 17.57 5.42
CA SER A 217 -13.81 18.57 4.39
C SER A 217 -14.35 17.81 3.20
N ARG A 218 -15.66 17.63 3.16
CA ARG A 218 -16.42 17.15 1.98
C ARG A 218 -16.54 18.25 0.94
#